data_f853707eeab13fbf7663e205f5cdc691
#
_entry.id   f853707eeab13fbf7663e205f5cdc691
#
_cell.length_a   1.000
_cell.length_b   1.000
_cell.length_c   1.000
_cell.angle_alpha   90.00
_cell.angle_beta   90.00
_cell.angle_gamma   90.00
#
_symmetry.space_group_name_H-M   'P 1'
#
loop_
_entity.id
_entity.type
_entity.pdbx_description
1 polymer ?
#
loop_
_entity_poly.entity_id
_entity_poly.type
_entity_poly.pdbx_seq_one_letter_code
_entity_poly.pdbx_strand_id
1 'polypeptide(L)'
;DFSLSLDARSTAIVGENGAGKTTLVKLLKGLLSPQKGDILYGRENIKEKTVASLAKEVGYVFQNPDDQIFQSNVLQEVMFGPKNLGMKNAEEMANEALEMVGLSHQTQANPYDLSLQERKMIAIASVIAMDPKVMILDEPTIAQDSVGKDRIANIIKVLRAKGKCVIAILHDMDFVLENFERVMVLFHGKILAEGEAEEVFCQDEILHQAKLEKPYRIALKEKIEEIYGVSKTKRKDNENS
;
A
#
# COMPACT_ATOMS: atom_id res chain seq x y z
N ASP A 1 -2.85 -20.32 -9.36
CA ASP A 1 -4.14 -19.76 -9.75
C ASP A 1 -4.91 -19.37 -8.48
N PHE A 2 -5.41 -18.16 -8.38
CA PHE A 2 -6.27 -17.70 -7.29
C PHE A 2 -7.26 -16.64 -7.80
N SER A 3 -8.36 -16.46 -7.09
CA SER A 3 -9.31 -15.36 -7.28
C SER A 3 -9.23 -14.44 -6.07
N LEU A 4 -9.24 -13.14 -6.32
CA LEU A 4 -9.09 -12.10 -5.30
C LEU A 4 -10.14 -11.02 -5.55
N SER A 5 -10.77 -10.55 -4.48
CA SER A 5 -11.62 -9.36 -4.50
C SER A 5 -11.07 -8.34 -3.51
N LEU A 6 -10.77 -7.14 -3.99
CA LEU A 6 -10.32 -6.01 -3.19
C LEU A 6 -11.43 -4.96 -3.13
N ASP A 7 -11.66 -4.44 -1.95
CA ASP A 7 -12.65 -3.41 -1.66
C ASP A 7 -11.98 -2.12 -1.13
N ALA A 8 -12.72 -1.22 -0.53
CA ALA A 8 -12.19 0.04 0.00
C ALA A 8 -11.31 -0.12 1.27
N ARG A 9 -11.22 -1.33 1.85
CA ARG A 9 -10.32 -1.57 3.00
C ARG A 9 -8.87 -1.46 2.57
N SER A 10 -8.04 -0.87 3.42
CA SER A 10 -6.60 -0.89 3.20
C SER A 10 -6.07 -2.33 3.28
N THR A 11 -5.35 -2.77 2.25
CA THR A 11 -4.85 -4.14 2.14
C THR A 11 -3.32 -4.14 2.07
N ALA A 12 -2.67 -4.78 3.04
CA ALA A 12 -1.23 -5.05 2.97
C ALA A 12 -0.98 -6.41 2.31
N ILE A 13 -0.06 -6.44 1.35
CA ILE A 13 0.46 -7.65 0.72
C ILE A 13 1.81 -7.95 1.33
N VAL A 14 1.92 -9.06 2.05
CA VAL A 14 3.14 -9.49 2.73
C VAL A 14 3.60 -10.86 2.21
N GLY A 15 4.84 -11.23 2.47
CA GLY A 15 5.44 -12.49 2.04
C GLY A 15 6.93 -12.35 1.78
N GLU A 16 7.65 -13.46 1.70
CA GLU A 16 9.09 -13.46 1.41
C GLU A 16 9.43 -12.86 0.04
N ASN A 17 10.71 -12.55 -0.17
CA ASN A 17 11.20 -12.12 -1.48
C ASN A 17 10.97 -13.24 -2.52
N GLY A 18 10.47 -12.87 -3.69
CA GLY A 18 10.12 -13.86 -4.71
C GLY A 18 8.72 -14.49 -4.57
N ALA A 19 7.95 -14.16 -3.53
CA ALA A 19 6.58 -14.70 -3.35
C ALA A 19 5.59 -14.29 -4.45
N GLY A 20 5.93 -13.29 -5.28
CA GLY A 20 5.08 -12.82 -6.39
C GLY A 20 4.35 -11.51 -6.11
N LYS A 21 4.66 -10.80 -5.02
CA LYS A 21 4.01 -9.54 -4.62
C LYS A 21 4.06 -8.47 -5.72
N THR A 22 5.25 -8.14 -6.20
CA THR A 22 5.45 -7.15 -7.29
C THR A 22 4.81 -7.60 -8.60
N THR A 23 4.79 -8.91 -8.90
CA THR A 23 4.09 -9.44 -10.06
C THR A 23 2.59 -9.19 -9.95
N LEU A 24 1.99 -9.44 -8.79
CA LEU A 24 0.57 -9.20 -8.55
C LEU A 24 0.22 -7.72 -8.75
N VAL A 25 0.98 -6.79 -8.15
CA VAL A 25 0.66 -5.36 -8.31
C VAL A 25 0.89 -4.86 -9.74
N LYS A 26 1.87 -5.42 -10.47
CA LYS A 26 2.04 -5.12 -11.91
C LYS A 26 0.87 -5.63 -12.75
N LEU A 27 0.29 -6.77 -12.41
CA LEU A 27 -0.94 -7.28 -13.03
C LEU A 27 -2.12 -6.36 -12.72
N LEU A 28 -2.31 -5.97 -11.46
CA LEU A 28 -3.36 -5.03 -11.05
C LEU A 28 -3.24 -3.68 -11.77
N LYS A 29 -2.03 -3.18 -11.97
CA LYS A 29 -1.79 -1.93 -12.71
C LYS A 29 -1.93 -2.07 -14.24
N GLY A 30 -2.06 -3.29 -14.76
CA GLY A 30 -2.08 -3.54 -16.21
C GLY A 30 -0.72 -3.41 -16.89
N LEU A 31 0.38 -3.40 -16.13
CA LEU A 31 1.75 -3.44 -16.66
C LEU A 31 2.15 -4.85 -17.12
N LEU A 32 1.45 -5.87 -16.63
CA LEU A 32 1.52 -7.25 -17.08
C LEU A 32 0.12 -7.74 -17.42
N SER A 33 0.01 -8.62 -18.40
CA SER A 33 -1.23 -9.31 -18.73
C SER A 33 -1.30 -10.67 -18.05
N PRO A 34 -2.43 -11.07 -17.45
CA PRO A 34 -2.57 -12.41 -16.91
C PRO A 34 -2.56 -13.46 -18.03
N GLN A 35 -1.85 -14.58 -17.83
CA GLN A 35 -1.83 -15.69 -18.78
C GLN A 35 -3.20 -16.37 -18.89
N LYS A 36 -3.94 -16.43 -17.78
CA LYS A 36 -5.31 -16.96 -17.69
C LYS A 36 -6.12 -16.10 -16.74
N GLY A 37 -7.44 -16.06 -16.93
CA GLY A 37 -8.34 -15.30 -16.11
C GLY A 37 -8.41 -13.82 -16.52
N ASP A 38 -9.09 -13.04 -15.69
CA ASP A 38 -9.37 -11.64 -15.93
C ASP A 38 -9.16 -10.80 -14.68
N ILE A 39 -8.84 -9.53 -14.87
CA ILE A 39 -8.75 -8.54 -13.82
C ILE A 39 -9.82 -7.49 -14.11
N LEU A 40 -10.66 -7.22 -13.11
CA LEU A 40 -11.79 -6.31 -13.25
C LEU A 40 -11.63 -5.13 -12.29
N TYR A 41 -11.89 -3.92 -12.78
CA TYR A 41 -12.15 -2.75 -11.96
C TYR A 41 -13.64 -2.44 -12.00
N GLY A 42 -14.32 -2.73 -10.91
CA GLY A 42 -15.76 -2.77 -10.88
C GLY A 42 -16.29 -3.85 -11.81
N ARG A 43 -16.93 -3.46 -12.93
CA ARG A 43 -17.45 -4.40 -13.94
C ARG A 43 -16.64 -4.41 -15.24
N GLU A 44 -15.60 -3.58 -15.34
CA GLU A 44 -14.84 -3.40 -16.58
C GLU A 44 -13.53 -4.20 -16.54
N ASN A 45 -13.28 -4.96 -17.61
CA ASN A 45 -12.05 -5.72 -17.74
C ASN A 45 -10.88 -4.79 -18.10
N ILE A 46 -9.75 -4.92 -17.39
CA ILE A 46 -8.57 -4.07 -17.66
C ILE A 46 -7.98 -4.30 -19.06
N LYS A 47 -8.23 -5.46 -19.68
CA LYS A 47 -7.82 -5.75 -21.05
C LYS A 47 -8.46 -4.82 -22.09
N GLU A 48 -9.61 -4.24 -21.74
CA GLU A 48 -10.35 -3.30 -22.60
C GLU A 48 -9.90 -1.85 -22.43
N LYS A 49 -8.99 -1.62 -21.46
CA LYS A 49 -8.49 -0.28 -21.12
C LYS A 49 -7.09 -0.05 -21.65
N THR A 50 -6.82 1.19 -22.06
CA THR A 50 -5.44 1.62 -22.33
C THR A 50 -4.70 1.88 -21.02
N VAL A 51 -3.36 1.80 -21.04
CA VAL A 51 -2.53 2.14 -19.87
C VAL A 51 -2.83 3.56 -19.35
N ALA A 52 -3.07 4.51 -20.27
CA ALA A 52 -3.42 5.88 -19.92
C ALA A 52 -4.78 5.99 -19.23
N SER A 53 -5.79 5.20 -19.64
CA SER A 53 -7.10 5.18 -18.96
C SER A 53 -7.01 4.51 -17.60
N LEU A 54 -6.20 3.45 -17.46
CA LEU A 54 -5.93 2.81 -16.17
C LEU A 54 -5.19 3.72 -15.20
N ALA A 55 -4.32 4.62 -15.69
CA ALA A 55 -3.59 5.55 -14.84
C ALA A 55 -4.51 6.53 -14.09
N LYS A 56 -5.72 6.79 -14.60
CA LYS A 56 -6.75 7.59 -13.91
C LYS A 56 -7.41 6.84 -12.75
N GLU A 57 -7.50 5.52 -12.86
CA GLU A 57 -8.19 4.67 -11.89
C GLU A 57 -7.24 4.13 -10.84
N VAL A 58 -6.01 3.77 -11.24
CA VAL A 58 -5.03 3.07 -10.42
C VAL A 58 -3.71 3.81 -10.43
N GLY A 59 -3.38 4.44 -9.31
CA GLY A 59 -2.08 5.02 -9.05
C GLY A 59 -1.10 3.94 -8.55
N TYR A 60 0.16 4.03 -8.95
CA TYR A 60 1.22 3.12 -8.51
C TYR A 60 2.47 3.92 -8.14
N VAL A 61 2.94 3.74 -6.93
CA VAL A 61 4.19 4.30 -6.43
C VAL A 61 5.25 3.21 -6.48
N PHE A 62 6.32 3.46 -7.23
CA PHE A 62 7.42 2.51 -7.40
C PHE A 62 8.24 2.34 -6.12
N GLN A 63 8.83 1.16 -5.95
CA GLN A 63 9.74 0.86 -4.85
C GLN A 63 10.94 1.83 -4.81
N ASN A 64 11.58 2.06 -5.97
CA ASN A 64 12.64 3.04 -6.11
C ASN A 64 12.07 4.34 -6.71
N PRO A 65 12.10 5.49 -6.01
CA PRO A 65 11.59 6.74 -6.53
C PRO A 65 12.34 7.25 -7.77
N ASP A 66 13.60 6.86 -7.95
CA ASP A 66 14.40 7.26 -9.11
C ASP A 66 13.91 6.63 -10.43
N ASP A 67 13.11 5.54 -10.34
CA ASP A 67 12.45 4.94 -11.52
C ASP A 67 11.16 5.68 -11.90
N GLN A 68 10.71 6.62 -11.07
CA GLN A 68 9.46 7.36 -11.24
C GLN A 68 9.69 8.85 -11.50
N ILE A 69 10.64 9.47 -10.81
CA ILE A 69 10.96 10.91 -10.87
C ILE A 69 11.80 11.20 -12.11
N PHE A 70 11.42 12.24 -12.89
CA PHE A 70 12.15 12.63 -14.08
C PHE A 70 12.15 14.15 -14.36
N GLN A 71 11.38 14.95 -13.60
CA GLN A 71 11.41 16.40 -13.72
C GLN A 71 12.54 17.02 -12.89
N SER A 72 13.00 18.19 -13.31
CA SER A 72 14.03 18.96 -12.60
C SER A 72 13.50 19.83 -11.46
N ASN A 73 12.19 19.80 -11.19
CA ASN A 73 11.53 20.65 -10.20
C ASN A 73 10.40 19.85 -9.53
N VAL A 74 10.35 19.88 -8.20
CA VAL A 74 9.39 19.12 -7.38
C VAL A 74 7.94 19.42 -7.76
N LEU A 75 7.58 20.69 -7.90
CA LEU A 75 6.20 21.06 -8.27
C LEU A 75 5.83 20.54 -9.65
N GLN A 76 6.77 20.65 -10.62
CA GLN A 76 6.52 20.14 -11.98
C GLN A 76 6.38 18.62 -12.01
N GLU A 77 7.16 17.90 -11.17
CA GLU A 77 7.04 16.45 -11.01
C GLU A 77 5.65 16.06 -10.54
N VAL A 78 5.17 16.70 -9.48
CA VAL A 78 3.86 16.38 -8.89
C VAL A 78 2.70 16.84 -9.80
N MET A 79 2.86 17.94 -10.52
CA MET A 79 1.86 18.43 -11.50
C MET A 79 1.80 17.59 -12.78
N PHE A 80 2.81 16.80 -13.09
CA PHE A 80 2.92 16.12 -14.39
C PHE A 80 1.73 15.18 -14.66
N GLY A 81 1.38 14.34 -13.68
CA GLY A 81 0.24 13.44 -13.79
C GLY A 81 -1.08 14.17 -14.02
N PRO A 82 -1.49 15.08 -13.13
CA PRO A 82 -2.70 15.88 -13.26
C PRO A 82 -2.79 16.64 -14.60
N LYS A 83 -1.69 17.26 -15.08
CA LYS A 83 -1.65 17.97 -16.38
C LYS A 83 -1.94 17.01 -17.53
N ASN A 84 -1.29 15.85 -17.57
CA ASN A 84 -1.50 14.86 -18.64
C ASN A 84 -2.89 14.24 -18.62
N LEU A 85 -3.54 14.21 -17.45
CA LEU A 85 -4.93 13.82 -17.30
C LEU A 85 -5.93 14.91 -17.69
N GLY A 86 -5.44 16.12 -18.04
CA GLY A 86 -6.26 17.27 -18.44
C GLY A 86 -7.01 17.92 -17.27
N MET A 87 -6.51 17.79 -16.05
CA MET A 87 -7.11 18.39 -14.86
C MET A 87 -6.85 19.89 -14.83
N LYS A 88 -7.91 20.70 -14.71
CA LYS A 88 -7.81 22.17 -14.79
C LYS A 88 -7.10 22.78 -13.57
N ASN A 89 -7.17 22.12 -12.42
CA ASN A 89 -6.60 22.53 -11.13
C ASN A 89 -5.32 21.75 -10.76
N ALA A 90 -4.51 21.35 -11.76
CA ALA A 90 -3.32 20.52 -11.56
C ALA A 90 -2.32 21.10 -10.55
N GLU A 91 -2.16 22.42 -10.50
CA GLU A 91 -1.25 23.08 -9.55
C GLU A 91 -1.79 23.05 -8.13
N GLU A 92 -3.08 23.28 -7.94
CA GLU A 92 -3.75 23.18 -6.64
C GLU A 92 -3.64 21.75 -6.09
N MET A 93 -3.96 20.75 -6.90
CA MET A 93 -3.84 19.32 -6.53
C MET A 93 -2.40 18.93 -6.18
N ALA A 94 -1.42 19.46 -6.90
CA ALA A 94 -0.02 19.22 -6.60
C ALA A 94 0.40 19.85 -5.27
N ASN A 95 -0.03 21.08 -4.99
CA ASN A 95 0.28 21.76 -3.73
C ASN A 95 -0.38 21.04 -2.53
N GLU A 96 -1.64 20.61 -2.64
CA GLU A 96 -2.32 19.81 -1.62
C GLU A 96 -1.59 18.46 -1.37
N ALA A 97 -1.14 17.80 -2.44
CA ALA A 97 -0.38 16.56 -2.32
C ALA A 97 0.98 16.79 -1.64
N LEU A 98 1.68 17.88 -1.97
CA LEU A 98 2.94 18.27 -1.34
C LEU A 98 2.77 18.65 0.13
N GLU A 99 1.66 19.28 0.48
CA GLU A 99 1.31 19.53 1.88
C GLU A 99 1.09 18.23 2.64
N MET A 100 0.33 17.29 2.07
CA MET A 100 0.06 15.98 2.69
C MET A 100 1.34 15.19 2.95
N VAL A 101 2.33 15.27 2.08
CA VAL A 101 3.65 14.62 2.27
C VAL A 101 4.66 15.50 3.01
N GLY A 102 4.30 16.74 3.40
CA GLY A 102 5.11 17.68 4.18
C GLY A 102 6.28 18.31 3.42
N LEU A 103 6.14 18.47 2.10
CA LEU A 103 7.17 19.03 1.21
C LEU A 103 6.76 20.34 0.53
N SER A 104 5.77 21.06 1.07
CA SER A 104 5.31 22.36 0.53
C SER A 104 6.44 23.41 0.42
N HIS A 105 7.46 23.29 1.26
CA HIS A 105 8.62 24.19 1.27
C HIS A 105 9.66 23.85 0.20
N GLN A 106 9.55 22.71 -0.49
CA GLN A 106 10.52 22.21 -1.47
C GLN A 106 10.05 22.34 -2.93
N THR A 107 8.97 23.06 -3.20
CA THR A 107 8.32 23.15 -4.53
C THR A 107 9.28 23.50 -5.67
N GLN A 108 10.28 24.34 -5.40
CA GLN A 108 11.26 24.81 -6.40
C GLN A 108 12.57 24.00 -6.41
N ALA A 109 12.75 23.08 -5.47
CA ALA A 109 13.96 22.26 -5.40
C ALA A 109 14.02 21.28 -6.59
N ASN A 110 15.25 20.90 -6.96
CA ASN A 110 15.44 19.77 -7.85
C ASN A 110 15.27 18.47 -7.01
N PRO A 111 14.41 17.55 -7.40
CA PRO A 111 14.19 16.30 -6.66
C PRO A 111 15.48 15.51 -6.39
N TYR A 112 16.44 15.54 -7.32
CA TYR A 112 17.71 14.81 -7.19
C TYR A 112 18.69 15.40 -6.18
N ASP A 113 18.47 16.65 -5.74
CA ASP A 113 19.25 17.29 -4.66
C ASP A 113 18.68 16.92 -3.27
N LEU A 114 17.52 16.24 -3.21
CA LEU A 114 16.85 15.86 -1.99
C LEU A 114 17.25 14.45 -1.54
N SER A 115 17.02 14.16 -0.27
CA SER A 115 17.26 12.84 0.32
C SER A 115 16.37 11.76 -0.33
N LEU A 116 16.79 10.49 -0.22
CA LEU A 116 15.97 9.36 -0.69
C LEU A 116 14.59 9.33 -0.03
N GLN A 117 14.51 9.71 1.26
CA GLN A 117 13.24 9.82 1.99
C GLN A 117 12.31 10.85 1.34
N GLU A 118 12.83 12.04 1.05
CA GLU A 118 12.05 13.11 0.42
C GLU A 118 11.66 12.76 -1.01
N ARG A 119 12.57 12.15 -1.79
CA ARG A 119 12.23 11.67 -3.15
C ARG A 119 11.09 10.65 -3.11
N LYS A 120 11.08 9.75 -2.13
CA LYS A 120 9.98 8.80 -1.96
C LYS A 120 8.65 9.50 -1.64
N MET A 121 8.68 10.55 -0.82
CA MET A 121 7.50 11.37 -0.55
C MET A 121 7.04 12.14 -1.81
N ILE A 122 7.96 12.63 -2.66
CA ILE A 122 7.61 13.25 -3.94
C ILE A 122 6.92 12.24 -4.86
N ALA A 123 7.46 11.01 -4.95
CA ALA A 123 6.85 9.94 -5.75
C ALA A 123 5.44 9.57 -5.25
N ILE A 124 5.21 9.58 -3.94
CA ILE A 124 3.87 9.40 -3.35
C ILE A 124 2.97 10.59 -3.70
N ALA A 125 3.46 11.83 -3.55
CA ALA A 125 2.70 13.04 -3.85
C ALA A 125 2.26 13.11 -5.33
N SER A 126 3.13 12.73 -6.28
CA SER A 126 2.80 12.73 -7.71
C SER A 126 1.66 11.78 -8.05
N VAL A 127 1.51 10.68 -7.31
CA VAL A 127 0.38 9.76 -7.46
C VAL A 127 -0.87 10.27 -6.75
N ILE A 128 -0.75 10.82 -5.54
CA ILE A 128 -1.88 11.42 -4.79
C ILE A 128 -2.51 12.55 -5.61
N ALA A 129 -1.70 13.39 -6.24
CA ALA A 129 -2.18 14.52 -7.04
C ALA A 129 -3.05 14.11 -8.24
N MET A 130 -2.92 12.88 -8.73
CA MET A 130 -3.81 12.33 -9.78
C MET A 130 -5.18 11.88 -9.27
N ASP A 131 -5.39 11.86 -7.96
CA ASP A 131 -6.62 11.45 -7.27
C ASP A 131 -7.19 10.08 -7.70
N PRO A 132 -6.38 9.01 -7.84
CA PRO A 132 -6.84 7.71 -8.31
C PRO A 132 -7.82 7.08 -7.31
N LYS A 133 -8.68 6.15 -7.79
CA LYS A 133 -9.58 5.37 -6.92
C LYS A 133 -8.86 4.28 -6.15
N VAL A 134 -7.83 3.71 -6.77
CA VAL A 134 -6.97 2.68 -6.19
C VAL A 134 -5.55 3.22 -6.12
N MET A 135 -4.91 3.16 -4.98
CA MET A 135 -3.51 3.53 -4.80
C MET A 135 -2.69 2.33 -4.36
N ILE A 136 -1.68 2.00 -5.15
CA ILE A 136 -0.75 0.91 -4.88
C ILE A 136 0.59 1.51 -4.46
N LEU A 137 1.09 1.10 -3.30
CA LEU A 137 2.36 1.54 -2.72
C LEU A 137 3.32 0.34 -2.67
N ASP A 138 4.41 0.40 -3.42
CA ASP A 138 5.43 -0.66 -3.41
C ASP A 138 6.54 -0.30 -2.42
N GLU A 139 6.54 -0.95 -1.27
CA GLU A 139 7.50 -0.77 -0.17
C GLU A 139 7.69 0.70 0.26
N PRO A 140 6.61 1.41 0.62
CA PRO A 140 6.68 2.85 0.90
C PRO A 140 7.49 3.19 2.15
N THR A 141 7.62 2.28 3.11
CA THR A 141 8.30 2.50 4.40
C THR A 141 9.81 2.27 4.36
N ILE A 142 10.33 1.69 3.28
CA ILE A 142 11.79 1.49 3.14
C ILE A 142 12.50 2.84 3.08
N ALA A 143 13.61 2.94 3.81
CA ALA A 143 14.43 4.15 3.97
C ALA A 143 13.71 5.33 4.64
N GLN A 144 12.57 5.09 5.30
CA GLN A 144 11.88 6.10 6.12
C GLN A 144 12.27 5.98 7.59
N ASP A 145 12.46 7.12 8.24
CA ASP A 145 12.55 7.22 9.70
C ASP A 145 11.14 7.13 10.33
N SER A 146 11.06 7.27 11.66
CA SER A 146 9.77 7.23 12.37
C SER A 146 8.81 8.31 11.89
N VAL A 147 9.29 9.52 11.65
CA VAL A 147 8.47 10.65 11.17
C VAL A 147 7.92 10.37 9.77
N GLY A 148 8.76 9.81 8.89
CA GLY A 148 8.36 9.40 7.55
C GLY A 148 7.32 8.26 7.57
N LYS A 149 7.50 7.26 8.45
CA LYS A 149 6.52 6.19 8.64
C LYS A 149 5.18 6.73 9.15
N ASP A 150 5.18 7.61 10.16
CA ASP A 150 3.97 8.24 10.69
C ASP A 150 3.23 9.05 9.61
N ARG A 151 3.99 9.71 8.73
CA ARG A 151 3.42 10.45 7.60
C ARG A 151 2.76 9.51 6.60
N ILE A 152 3.39 8.39 6.25
CA ILE A 152 2.80 7.36 5.38
C ILE A 152 1.53 6.79 6.02
N ALA A 153 1.55 6.49 7.32
CA ALA A 153 0.38 6.02 8.06
C ALA A 153 -0.79 7.02 7.97
N ASN A 154 -0.50 8.32 8.17
CA ASN A 154 -1.50 9.36 8.02
C ASN A 154 -2.05 9.48 6.59
N ILE A 155 -1.20 9.38 5.57
CA ILE A 155 -1.61 9.35 4.15
C ILE A 155 -2.59 8.19 3.91
N ILE A 156 -2.26 6.98 4.35
CA ILE A 156 -3.14 5.81 4.22
C ILE A 156 -4.50 6.08 4.89
N LYS A 157 -4.49 6.63 6.11
CA LYS A 157 -5.71 6.97 6.85
C LYS A 157 -6.56 8.00 6.12
N VAL A 158 -5.96 9.07 5.58
CA VAL A 158 -6.67 10.12 4.83
C VAL A 158 -7.27 9.56 3.53
N LEU A 159 -6.51 8.75 2.79
CA LEU A 159 -7.00 8.13 1.56
C LEU A 159 -8.18 7.19 1.82
N ARG A 160 -8.11 6.38 2.87
CA ARG A 160 -9.22 5.52 3.32
C ARG A 160 -10.46 6.34 3.68
N ALA A 161 -10.29 7.42 4.44
CA ALA A 161 -11.40 8.30 4.81
C ALA A 161 -12.09 8.93 3.57
N LYS A 162 -11.34 9.10 2.47
CA LYS A 162 -11.88 9.51 1.16
C LYS A 162 -12.48 8.35 0.35
N GLY A 163 -12.59 7.14 0.90
CA GLY A 163 -13.13 5.96 0.23
C GLY A 163 -12.21 5.36 -0.85
N LYS A 164 -10.92 5.69 -0.85
CA LYS A 164 -9.94 5.12 -1.77
C LYS A 164 -9.53 3.71 -1.35
N CYS A 165 -9.33 2.82 -2.31
CA CYS A 165 -8.72 1.52 -2.07
C CYS A 165 -7.19 1.68 -1.99
N VAL A 166 -6.59 1.37 -0.84
CA VAL A 166 -5.14 1.45 -0.65
C VAL A 166 -4.57 0.05 -0.54
N ILE A 167 -3.62 -0.27 -1.40
CA ILE A 167 -2.89 -1.54 -1.43
C ILE A 167 -1.42 -1.23 -1.20
N ALA A 168 -0.74 -1.92 -0.29
CA ALA A 168 0.70 -1.74 -0.11
C ALA A 168 1.43 -3.07 -0.01
N ILE A 169 2.60 -3.17 -0.64
CA ILE A 169 3.58 -4.21 -0.36
C ILE A 169 4.42 -3.73 0.82
N LEU A 170 4.56 -4.54 1.86
CA LEU A 170 5.25 -4.18 3.09
C LEU A 170 6.03 -5.36 3.67
N HIS A 171 7.10 -5.02 4.42
CA HIS A 171 7.94 -5.96 5.16
C HIS A 171 7.97 -5.70 6.67
N ASP A 172 7.41 -4.59 7.13
CA ASP A 172 7.30 -4.21 8.54
C ASP A 172 5.93 -4.66 9.06
N MET A 173 5.91 -5.80 9.75
CA MET A 173 4.64 -6.42 10.22
C MET A 173 3.97 -5.61 11.33
N ASP A 174 4.74 -4.89 12.17
CA ASP A 174 4.17 -3.99 13.17
C ASP A 174 3.48 -2.81 12.50
N PHE A 175 4.12 -2.19 11.48
CA PHE A 175 3.49 -1.14 10.69
C PHE A 175 2.21 -1.62 9.99
N VAL A 176 2.22 -2.85 9.46
CA VAL A 176 1.03 -3.46 8.83
C VAL A 176 -0.09 -3.63 9.84
N LEU A 177 0.20 -4.22 11.02
CA LEU A 177 -0.78 -4.46 12.08
C LEU A 177 -1.48 -3.17 12.54
N GLU A 178 -0.74 -2.06 12.58
CA GLU A 178 -1.25 -0.78 13.08
C GLU A 178 -2.05 0.02 12.04
N ASN A 179 -1.75 -0.16 10.75
CA ASN A 179 -2.23 0.75 9.71
C ASN A 179 -3.11 0.11 8.62
N PHE A 180 -3.21 -1.22 8.60
CA PHE A 180 -3.98 -1.93 7.58
C PHE A 180 -5.10 -2.77 8.20
N GLU A 181 -6.26 -2.76 7.55
CA GLU A 181 -7.43 -3.54 7.99
C GLU A 181 -7.34 -4.99 7.52
N ARG A 182 -6.73 -5.20 6.37
CA ARG A 182 -6.64 -6.51 5.72
C ARG A 182 -5.21 -6.83 5.37
N VAL A 183 -4.82 -8.07 5.61
CA VAL A 183 -3.52 -8.62 5.23
C VAL A 183 -3.73 -9.78 4.28
N MET A 184 -2.91 -9.83 3.26
CA MET A 184 -2.80 -10.94 2.33
C MET A 184 -1.37 -11.48 2.38
N VAL A 185 -1.22 -12.73 2.78
CA VAL A 185 0.07 -13.43 2.80
C VAL A 185 0.27 -14.17 1.49
N LEU A 186 1.25 -13.73 0.70
CA LEU A 186 1.66 -14.40 -0.52
C LEU A 186 2.82 -15.37 -0.25
N PHE A 187 2.73 -16.56 -0.83
CA PHE A 187 3.77 -17.58 -0.80
C PHE A 187 3.79 -18.34 -2.12
N HIS A 188 4.95 -18.31 -2.82
CA HIS A 188 5.14 -18.99 -4.12
C HIS A 188 4.01 -18.77 -5.14
N GLY A 189 3.55 -17.53 -5.30
CA GLY A 189 2.50 -17.15 -6.25
C GLY A 189 1.08 -17.60 -5.86
N LYS A 190 0.85 -17.95 -4.59
CA LYS A 190 -0.46 -18.31 -4.03
C LYS A 190 -0.76 -17.43 -2.82
N ILE A 191 -2.05 -17.22 -2.57
CA ILE A 191 -2.51 -16.64 -1.31
C ILE A 191 -2.51 -17.77 -0.28
N LEU A 192 -1.68 -17.63 0.76
CA LEU A 192 -1.57 -18.59 1.85
C LEU A 192 -2.60 -18.30 2.95
N ALA A 193 -2.79 -17.03 3.25
CA ALA A 193 -3.80 -16.55 4.18
C ALA A 193 -4.27 -15.15 3.77
N GLU A 194 -5.50 -14.81 4.15
CA GLU A 194 -6.12 -13.54 3.92
C GLU A 194 -7.16 -13.27 5.01
N GLY A 195 -7.17 -12.08 5.57
CA GLY A 195 -8.11 -11.71 6.65
C GLY A 195 -7.73 -10.40 7.33
N GLU A 196 -8.33 -10.15 8.49
CA GLU A 196 -7.93 -9.03 9.35
C GLU A 196 -6.50 -9.21 9.84
N ALA A 197 -5.77 -8.11 9.98
CA ALA A 197 -4.34 -8.15 10.29
C ALA A 197 -4.06 -8.92 11.61
N GLU A 198 -4.83 -8.65 12.67
CA GLU A 198 -4.66 -9.33 13.96
C GLU A 198 -4.92 -10.83 13.86
N GLU A 199 -5.95 -11.24 13.11
CA GLU A 199 -6.29 -12.66 12.92
C GLU A 199 -5.23 -13.43 12.13
N VAL A 200 -4.70 -12.82 11.05
CA VAL A 200 -3.68 -13.45 10.21
C VAL A 200 -2.36 -13.57 10.97
N PHE A 201 -1.95 -12.54 11.71
CA PHE A 201 -0.69 -12.54 12.45
C PHE A 201 -0.70 -13.38 13.74
N CYS A 202 -1.86 -13.85 14.19
CA CYS A 202 -1.97 -14.85 15.26
C CYS A 202 -1.79 -16.30 14.77
N GLN A 203 -1.66 -16.54 13.47
CA GLN A 203 -1.51 -17.89 12.88
C GLN A 203 -0.03 -18.25 12.71
N ASP A 204 0.58 -18.80 13.74
CA ASP A 204 2.02 -19.16 13.75
C ASP A 204 2.45 -20.03 12.58
N GLU A 205 1.62 -21.01 12.19
CA GLU A 205 1.90 -21.90 11.06
C GLU A 205 2.03 -21.13 9.75
N ILE A 206 1.14 -20.15 9.51
CA ILE A 206 1.15 -19.28 8.33
C ILE A 206 2.40 -18.41 8.31
N LEU A 207 2.73 -17.77 9.44
CA LEU A 207 3.91 -16.93 9.56
C LEU A 207 5.20 -17.72 9.31
N HIS A 208 5.31 -18.90 9.94
CA HIS A 208 6.46 -19.78 9.77
C HIS A 208 6.60 -20.24 8.30
N GLN A 209 5.50 -20.68 7.67
CA GLN A 209 5.51 -21.13 6.28
C GLN A 209 5.89 -19.99 5.33
N ALA A 210 5.38 -18.78 5.56
CA ALA A 210 5.67 -17.60 4.75
C ALA A 210 7.00 -16.92 5.13
N LYS A 211 7.72 -17.43 6.13
CA LYS A 211 8.94 -16.84 6.71
C LYS A 211 8.77 -15.37 7.10
N LEU A 212 7.64 -15.07 7.71
CA LEU A 212 7.31 -13.76 8.24
C LEU A 212 7.56 -13.71 9.73
N GLU A 213 8.03 -12.57 10.21
CA GLU A 213 8.16 -12.30 11.63
C GLU A 213 6.78 -11.96 12.22
N LYS A 214 6.50 -12.48 13.41
CA LYS A 214 5.30 -12.09 14.16
C LYS A 214 5.46 -10.64 14.62
N PRO A 215 4.42 -9.77 14.47
CA PRO A 215 4.47 -8.42 15.01
C PRO A 215 4.84 -8.41 16.48
N TYR A 216 5.74 -7.53 16.87
CA TYR A 216 6.23 -7.45 18.26
C TYR A 216 5.11 -7.28 19.27
N ARG A 217 4.11 -6.46 18.93
CA ARG A 217 2.94 -6.23 19.78
C ARG A 217 2.13 -7.50 20.07
N ILE A 218 1.96 -8.39 19.07
CA ILE A 218 1.27 -9.67 19.26
C ILE A 218 2.14 -10.61 20.09
N ALA A 219 3.42 -10.75 19.74
CA ALA A 219 4.36 -11.59 20.47
C ALA A 219 4.49 -11.19 21.94
N LEU A 220 4.52 -9.88 22.24
CA LEU A 220 4.57 -9.37 23.59
C LEU A 220 3.28 -9.67 24.37
N LYS A 221 2.11 -9.48 23.73
CA LYS A 221 0.81 -9.79 24.34
C LYS A 221 0.73 -11.27 24.73
N GLU A 222 1.08 -12.18 23.83
CA GLU A 222 1.10 -13.62 24.08
C GLU A 222 2.05 -13.99 25.24
N LYS A 223 3.23 -13.38 25.27
CA LYS A 223 4.20 -13.63 26.35
C LYS A 223 3.73 -13.12 27.71
N ILE A 224 3.04 -12.00 27.74
CA ILE A 224 2.41 -11.47 28.97
C ILE A 224 1.29 -12.42 29.45
N GLU A 225 0.44 -12.88 28.53
CA GLU A 225 -0.62 -13.84 28.84
C GLU A 225 -0.06 -15.17 29.41
N GLU A 226 1.06 -15.65 28.85
CA GLU A 226 1.77 -16.85 29.35
C GLU A 226 2.31 -16.63 30.77
N ILE A 227 2.98 -15.51 31.04
CA ILE A 227 3.61 -15.21 32.34
C ILE A 227 2.57 -15.01 33.44
N TYR A 228 1.48 -14.30 33.13
CA TYR A 228 0.47 -13.93 34.14
C TYR A 228 -0.72 -14.89 34.19
N GLY A 229 -0.71 -15.98 33.39
CA GLY A 229 -1.77 -16.99 33.40
C GLY A 229 -3.14 -16.46 33.00
N VAL A 230 -3.21 -15.37 32.29
CA VAL A 230 -4.44 -14.80 31.72
C VAL A 230 -4.79 -15.65 30.49
N SER A 231 -5.35 -16.83 30.76
CA SER A 231 -5.81 -17.78 29.74
C SER A 231 -6.83 -17.11 28.82
N LYS A 232 -6.75 -17.45 27.53
CA LYS A 232 -7.79 -17.23 26.53
C LYS A 232 -9.14 -17.84 26.99
N THR A 233 -9.83 -17.15 27.94
CA THR A 233 -11.12 -17.64 28.44
C THR A 233 -12.19 -17.18 27.44
N LYS A 234 -12.60 -18.12 26.55
CA LYS A 234 -13.95 -18.31 26.02
C LYS A 234 -14.68 -17.07 25.47
N ARG A 235 -14.51 -16.81 24.17
CA ARG A 235 -15.62 -16.37 23.34
C ARG A 235 -16.24 -17.59 22.61
N LYS A 236 -16.78 -18.54 23.37
CA LYS A 236 -17.74 -19.56 22.91
C LYS A 236 -18.55 -19.92 24.13
N ASP A 237 -19.68 -19.28 24.32
CA ASP A 237 -20.89 -19.79 25.02
C ASP A 237 -21.82 -18.57 25.19
N ASN A 238 -22.48 -18.16 24.14
CA ASN A 238 -23.76 -17.42 24.18
C ASN A 238 -24.45 -17.47 22.82
N GLU A 239 -24.58 -18.68 22.28
CA GLU A 239 -25.61 -19.00 21.29
C GLU A 239 -26.15 -20.37 21.66
N ASN A 240 -26.97 -20.41 22.75
CA ASN A 240 -27.98 -21.44 23.03
C ASN A 240 -28.62 -21.12 24.39
N SER A 241 -29.65 -20.29 24.35
CA SER A 241 -30.81 -20.30 25.23
C SER A 241 -31.93 -19.46 24.65
#